data_3220635152cef9db200b6496684599c3
#
_entry.id   3220635152cef9db200b6496684599c3
#
_cell.length_a   1.000
_cell.length_b   1.000
_cell.length_c   1.000
_cell.angle_alpha   90.00
_cell.angle_beta   90.00
_cell.angle_gamma   90.00
#
_symmetry.space_group_name_H-M   'P 1'
#
loop_
_entity.id
_entity.type
_entity.pdbx_description
1 polymer ?
#
loop_
_entity_poly.entity_id
_entity_poly.type
_entity_poly.pdbx_seq_one_letter_code
_entity_poly.pdbx_strand_id
1 'polypeptide(L)'
;GWRATLTARDHLVLERVDEARRVHAIGTTADPVLLEVFNNLFMAIAEQMGVTLANTAYSVNIKERLDFSCAVFDADGSLIANAPHMPVHLGSMGESVTTIIDRRAGAMKRGDVFVLNAPYNGGTHLPDVTVIAPVFLPSSDGPEFYVASRGHHADIGGITPGSMPPDSTYVEQEGVLLDNVQLVAEGRFLDAEMRAILSGGPYPSRNVDQNLADLRAQVAACAKGASELARMVGHFGLPVVRAYMQHVQDNAEESVRRVLGVLKDGSFAYAMDSGATIRVDIRIDRAKREATIDFTGTSAQQPTNFNAPSAVCKAAVLYVFRTLVDGEIPMNAGCLKPLRIVIPEGSMLKPRYPAAVVAGNVETSQAVTDTLYGALGVLAASQGTMNNFTFGNDTYQYYETIAGGAGAGPDFDGASVVQTHMTNSRLTDPEVLEWRFPVRLEEFSIRSGSGGRGRHRGGDGAIRRVRFLEPMTAVMLANHRVVPPFGVDGGAPGEIGRNWVERADGTRETFGATCEVAMRAGDVFVIETPSGGGFGAP
;
A
#
# COMPACT_ATOMS: atom_id res chain seq x y z
N GLY A 1 36.91 -26.98 5.11
CA GLY A 1 36.35 -27.69 3.97
C GLY A 1 35.11 -28.49 4.33
N TRP A 2 34.61 -29.22 3.38
CA TRP A 2 33.47 -30.10 3.54
C TRP A 2 33.89 -31.54 3.27
N ARG A 3 33.39 -32.49 4.03
CA ARG A 3 33.52 -33.92 3.75
C ARG A 3 32.22 -34.37 3.10
N ALA A 4 32.33 -34.96 1.93
CA ALA A 4 31.21 -35.58 1.23
C ALA A 4 31.27 -37.10 1.47
N THR A 5 30.20 -37.69 1.98
CA THR A 5 30.06 -39.13 2.21
C THR A 5 28.84 -39.63 1.49
N LEU A 6 29.03 -40.63 0.63
CA LEU A 6 27.89 -41.34 0.03
C LEU A 6 27.44 -42.46 0.98
N THR A 7 26.17 -42.43 1.35
CA THR A 7 25.60 -43.48 2.22
C THR A 7 25.21 -44.71 1.44
N ALA A 8 25.01 -45.85 2.13
CA ALA A 8 24.55 -47.10 1.52
C ALA A 8 23.14 -47.01 0.89
N ARG A 9 22.44 -45.88 1.01
CA ARG A 9 21.16 -45.58 0.38
C ARG A 9 21.28 -44.50 -0.71
N ASP A 10 22.46 -44.30 -1.26
CA ASP A 10 22.79 -43.32 -2.30
C ASP A 10 22.47 -41.86 -1.92
N HIS A 11 22.47 -41.53 -0.59
CA HIS A 11 22.38 -40.16 -0.16
C HIS A 11 23.78 -39.55 0.00
N LEU A 12 23.98 -38.36 -0.56
CA LEU A 12 25.20 -37.56 -0.35
C LEU A 12 25.04 -36.73 0.93
N VAL A 13 25.84 -37.08 1.95
CA VAL A 13 25.91 -36.30 3.19
C VAL A 13 27.12 -35.39 3.11
N LEU A 14 26.89 -34.08 3.28
CA LEU A 14 27.93 -33.06 3.36
C LEU A 14 28.11 -32.65 4.82
N GLU A 15 29.25 -32.95 5.37
CA GLU A 15 29.65 -32.55 6.73
C GLU A 15 30.73 -31.47 6.66
N ARG A 16 30.55 -30.39 7.41
CA ARG A 16 31.58 -29.38 7.53
C ARG A 16 32.68 -29.88 8.46
N VAL A 17 33.89 -30.04 7.95
CA VAL A 17 35.04 -30.62 8.69
C VAL A 17 35.99 -29.60 9.30
N ASP A 18 35.87 -28.34 8.93
CA ASP A 18 36.69 -27.29 9.54
C ASP A 18 35.96 -26.68 10.73
N GLU A 19 36.65 -26.47 11.82
CA GLU A 19 36.22 -25.56 12.86
C GLU A 19 35.88 -24.23 12.22
N ALA A 20 34.76 -23.61 12.65
CA ALA A 20 34.29 -22.34 12.10
C ALA A 20 35.48 -21.43 11.84
N ARG A 21 35.76 -21.12 10.56
CA ARG A 21 36.70 -20.04 10.23
C ARG A 21 36.31 -18.90 11.15
N ARG A 22 37.27 -18.36 11.88
CA ARG A 22 37.09 -17.09 12.60
C ARG A 22 36.47 -16.15 11.59
N VAL A 23 35.16 -15.84 11.80
CA VAL A 23 34.45 -14.85 10.99
C VAL A 23 35.36 -13.63 11.06
N HIS A 24 35.98 -13.25 9.96
CA HIS A 24 36.66 -11.95 9.89
C HIS A 24 35.63 -10.95 10.33
N ALA A 25 35.94 -10.19 11.37
CA ALA A 25 35.01 -9.20 11.90
C ALA A 25 34.54 -8.34 10.73
N ILE A 26 33.25 -8.44 10.38
CA ILE A 26 32.66 -7.63 9.32
C ILE A 26 32.79 -6.18 9.79
N GLY A 27 33.47 -5.35 9.01
CA GLY A 27 33.68 -3.94 9.34
C GLY A 27 32.44 -3.09 9.00
N THR A 28 32.49 -1.83 9.38
CA THR A 28 31.46 -0.83 9.09
C THR A 28 31.62 -0.15 7.72
N THR A 29 32.71 -0.44 7.00
CA THR A 29 32.97 0.08 5.65
C THR A 29 32.09 -0.67 4.65
N ALA A 30 31.51 0.06 3.70
CA ALA A 30 30.66 -0.52 2.66
C ALA A 30 31.42 -1.55 1.81
N ASP A 31 30.89 -2.76 1.73
CA ASP A 31 31.35 -3.84 0.87
C ASP A 31 30.18 -4.26 -0.04
N PRO A 32 30.35 -4.31 -1.37
CA PRO A 32 29.27 -4.60 -2.30
C PRO A 32 28.59 -5.96 -2.07
N VAL A 33 29.34 -6.99 -1.69
CA VAL A 33 28.79 -8.32 -1.41
C VAL A 33 27.97 -8.31 -0.12
N LEU A 34 28.52 -7.66 0.92
CA LEU A 34 27.81 -7.53 2.18
C LEU A 34 26.60 -6.60 2.08
N LEU A 35 26.66 -5.58 1.21
CA LEU A 35 25.51 -4.72 0.93
C LEU A 35 24.32 -5.55 0.40
N GLU A 36 24.57 -6.44 -0.56
CA GLU A 36 23.53 -7.35 -1.08
C GLU A 36 23.03 -8.32 0.00
N VAL A 37 23.92 -8.88 0.81
CA VAL A 37 23.56 -9.75 1.94
C VAL A 37 22.65 -9.01 2.93
N PHE A 38 23.00 -7.78 3.33
CA PHE A 38 22.20 -7.00 4.28
C PHE A 38 20.87 -6.53 3.68
N ASN A 39 20.84 -6.13 2.40
CA ASN A 39 19.59 -5.88 1.68
C ASN A 39 18.60 -7.05 1.84
N ASN A 40 19.06 -8.24 1.46
CA ASN A 40 18.24 -9.46 1.53
C ASN A 40 17.87 -9.83 2.97
N LEU A 41 18.76 -9.65 3.94
CA LEU A 41 18.46 -9.91 5.36
C LEU A 41 17.38 -8.97 5.90
N PHE A 42 17.45 -7.66 5.62
CA PHE A 42 16.44 -6.71 6.05
C PHE A 42 15.08 -6.97 5.38
N MET A 43 15.07 -7.27 4.07
CA MET A 43 13.85 -7.65 3.35
C MET A 43 13.24 -8.93 3.93
N ALA A 44 14.07 -9.96 4.20
CA ALA A 44 13.62 -11.22 4.77
C ALA A 44 12.99 -11.06 6.17
N ILE A 45 13.45 -10.08 6.97
CA ILE A 45 12.79 -9.75 8.25
C ILE A 45 11.36 -9.26 8.00
N ALA A 46 11.17 -8.32 7.08
CA ALA A 46 9.85 -7.80 6.74
C ALA A 46 8.93 -8.89 6.14
N GLU A 47 9.48 -9.79 5.33
CA GLU A 47 8.75 -10.96 4.80
C GLU A 47 8.29 -11.90 5.91
N GLN A 48 9.16 -12.23 6.86
CA GLN A 48 8.80 -13.07 8.00
C GLN A 48 7.74 -12.42 8.89
N MET A 49 7.78 -11.09 9.06
CA MET A 49 6.71 -10.35 9.72
C MET A 49 5.38 -10.53 8.97
N GLY A 50 5.39 -10.37 7.63
CA GLY A 50 4.21 -10.53 6.78
C GLY A 50 3.64 -11.94 6.81
N VAL A 51 4.48 -12.98 6.76
CA VAL A 51 4.04 -14.38 6.90
C VAL A 51 3.40 -14.61 8.28
N THR A 52 3.98 -14.04 9.34
CA THR A 52 3.40 -14.14 10.69
C THR A 52 2.03 -13.48 10.73
N LEU A 53 1.90 -12.28 10.14
CA LEU A 53 0.63 -11.55 10.08
C LEU A 53 -0.44 -12.34 9.32
N ALA A 54 -0.17 -12.78 8.10
CA ALA A 54 -1.12 -13.54 7.27
C ALA A 54 -1.60 -14.82 7.95
N ASN A 55 -0.69 -15.53 8.64
CA ASN A 55 -1.01 -16.79 9.32
C ASN A 55 -1.82 -16.61 10.61
N THR A 56 -1.71 -15.46 11.29
CA THR A 56 -2.35 -15.21 12.59
C THR A 56 -3.55 -14.26 12.50
N ALA A 57 -3.72 -13.51 11.41
CA ALA A 57 -4.86 -12.64 11.21
C ALA A 57 -6.17 -13.40 11.00
N TYR A 58 -7.26 -12.72 11.30
CA TYR A 58 -8.61 -13.28 11.20
C TYR A 58 -9.40 -12.76 10.01
N SER A 59 -9.28 -11.47 9.69
CA SER A 59 -10.05 -10.84 8.60
C SER A 59 -9.64 -11.36 7.22
N VAL A 60 -10.60 -11.39 6.30
CA VAL A 60 -10.38 -11.76 4.89
C VAL A 60 -9.38 -10.81 4.24
N ASN A 61 -9.45 -9.52 4.56
CA ASN A 61 -8.57 -8.51 3.98
C ASN A 61 -7.09 -8.81 4.24
N ILE A 62 -6.72 -9.12 5.47
CA ILE A 62 -5.34 -9.40 5.83
C ILE A 62 -4.94 -10.83 5.42
N LYS A 63 -5.80 -11.82 5.72
CA LYS A 63 -5.47 -13.23 5.58
C LYS A 63 -5.49 -13.74 4.14
N GLU A 64 -6.53 -13.39 3.37
CA GLU A 64 -6.77 -13.91 2.01
C GLU A 64 -6.28 -12.92 0.95
N ARG A 65 -6.61 -11.66 1.11
CA ARG A 65 -6.27 -10.62 0.14
C ARG A 65 -4.85 -10.09 0.31
N LEU A 66 -4.18 -10.40 1.42
CA LEU A 66 -2.85 -9.91 1.79
C LEU A 66 -2.75 -8.38 1.75
N ASP A 67 -3.83 -7.70 2.14
CA ASP A 67 -3.92 -6.24 2.17
C ASP A 67 -3.25 -5.68 3.43
N PHE A 68 -1.95 -5.84 3.48
CA PHE A 68 -1.11 -5.41 4.59
C PHE A 68 0.32 -5.13 4.14
N SER A 69 1.09 -4.50 5.00
CA SER A 69 2.53 -4.28 4.81
C SER A 69 3.28 -4.36 6.13
N CYS A 70 4.50 -4.89 6.06
CA CYS A 70 5.44 -4.92 7.16
C CYS A 70 6.75 -4.28 6.74
N ALA A 71 7.38 -3.54 7.65
CA ALA A 71 8.61 -2.80 7.35
C ALA A 71 9.51 -2.63 8.57
N VAL A 72 10.79 -2.41 8.29
CA VAL A 72 11.87 -2.17 9.25
C VAL A 72 12.38 -0.74 9.09
N PHE A 73 12.60 -0.07 10.21
CA PHE A 73 13.06 1.32 10.28
C PHE A 73 14.28 1.44 11.20
N ASP A 74 15.13 2.42 10.93
CA ASP A 74 16.24 2.78 11.82
C ASP A 74 15.75 3.55 13.07
N ALA A 75 16.71 4.00 13.89
CA ALA A 75 16.42 4.72 15.13
C ALA A 75 15.71 6.08 14.90
N ASP A 76 15.88 6.68 13.73
CA ASP A 76 15.28 7.95 13.35
C ASP A 76 13.90 7.78 12.66
N GLY A 77 13.46 6.54 12.45
CA GLY A 77 12.21 6.21 11.77
C GLY A 77 12.30 6.21 10.25
N SER A 78 13.51 6.24 9.68
CA SER A 78 13.69 6.11 8.23
C SER A 78 13.47 4.67 7.78
N LEU A 79 12.69 4.50 6.72
CA LEU A 79 12.43 3.19 6.13
C LEU A 79 13.72 2.57 5.57
N ILE A 80 14.07 1.39 6.06
CA ILE A 80 15.25 0.63 5.63
C ILE A 80 14.88 -0.43 4.59
N ALA A 81 13.90 -1.25 4.91
CA ALA A 81 13.45 -2.32 4.03
C ALA A 81 12.00 -2.70 4.33
N ASN A 82 11.38 -3.27 3.32
CA ASN A 82 10.04 -3.80 3.35
C ASN A 82 10.00 -5.12 2.56
N ALA A 83 8.96 -5.90 2.76
CA ALA A 83 8.61 -6.98 1.86
C ALA A 83 7.88 -6.44 0.61
N PRO A 84 7.67 -7.25 -0.44
CA PRO A 84 6.90 -6.84 -1.63
C PRO A 84 5.39 -6.77 -1.33
N HIS A 85 5.02 -5.90 -0.41
CA HIS A 85 3.65 -5.63 0.06
C HIS A 85 3.01 -4.43 -0.65
N MET A 86 1.94 -3.83 -0.07
CA MET A 86 1.18 -2.72 -0.67
C MET A 86 2.04 -1.47 -0.89
N PRO A 87 2.24 -0.99 -2.12
CA PRO A 87 3.10 0.17 -2.38
C PRO A 87 2.65 1.45 -1.67
N VAL A 88 1.34 1.73 -1.61
CA VAL A 88 0.83 2.92 -0.90
C VAL A 88 1.13 2.88 0.59
N HIS A 89 1.12 1.69 1.21
CA HIS A 89 1.47 1.54 2.62
C HIS A 89 2.96 1.84 2.85
N LEU A 90 3.81 1.24 2.04
CA LEU A 90 5.26 1.26 2.23
C LEU A 90 5.83 2.68 2.16
N GLY A 91 5.38 3.48 1.19
CA GLY A 91 5.83 4.85 1.03
C GLY A 91 5.31 5.81 2.11
N SER A 92 4.25 5.45 2.82
CA SER A 92 3.61 6.30 3.85
C SER A 92 3.90 5.88 5.29
N MET A 93 4.36 4.65 5.54
CA MET A 93 4.58 4.15 6.90
C MET A 93 5.70 4.90 7.65
N GLY A 94 6.68 5.46 6.96
CA GLY A 94 7.72 6.28 7.58
C GLY A 94 7.15 7.48 8.34
N GLU A 95 6.14 8.16 7.79
CA GLU A 95 5.46 9.28 8.49
C GLU A 95 4.73 8.79 9.75
N SER A 96 4.16 7.58 9.72
CA SER A 96 3.52 6.98 10.91
C SER A 96 4.54 6.75 12.02
N VAL A 97 5.70 6.17 11.68
CA VAL A 97 6.77 5.88 12.65
C VAL A 97 7.34 7.17 13.21
N THR A 98 7.66 8.15 12.36
CA THR A 98 8.18 9.46 12.78
C THR A 98 7.18 10.18 13.71
N THR A 99 5.87 10.13 13.42
CA THR A 99 4.84 10.70 14.28
C THR A 99 4.85 10.09 15.69
N ILE A 100 5.00 8.75 15.80
CA ILE A 100 5.11 8.08 17.10
C ILE A 100 6.41 8.50 17.82
N ILE A 101 7.54 8.56 17.10
CA ILE A 101 8.82 9.02 17.68
C ILE A 101 8.66 10.41 18.27
N ASP A 102 8.15 11.36 17.50
CA ASP A 102 8.01 12.76 17.90
C ASP A 102 7.06 12.94 19.11
N ARG A 103 5.93 12.23 19.10
CA ARG A 103 4.91 12.36 20.15
C ARG A 103 5.23 11.59 21.43
N ARG A 104 6.08 10.57 21.36
CA ARG A 104 6.46 9.70 22.49
C ARG A 104 7.93 9.81 22.87
N ALA A 105 8.63 10.86 22.38
CA ALA A 105 10.03 11.08 22.68
C ALA A 105 10.31 11.01 24.20
N GLY A 106 11.25 10.15 24.60
CA GLY A 106 11.64 9.94 26.00
C GLY A 106 10.62 9.23 26.88
N ALA A 107 9.42 8.88 26.37
CA ALA A 107 8.38 8.20 27.14
C ALA A 107 8.19 6.73 26.79
N MET A 108 8.81 6.25 25.71
CA MET A 108 8.71 4.85 25.28
C MET A 108 9.45 3.92 26.22
N LYS A 109 8.83 2.81 26.56
CA LYS A 109 9.43 1.78 27.39
C LYS A 109 9.55 0.46 26.62
N ARG A 110 10.41 -0.42 27.11
CA ARG A 110 10.57 -1.78 26.59
C ARG A 110 9.24 -2.54 26.67
N GLY A 111 8.81 -3.08 25.52
CA GLY A 111 7.55 -3.82 25.42
C GLY A 111 6.32 -2.94 25.15
N ASP A 112 6.49 -1.64 24.96
CA ASP A 112 5.41 -0.78 24.45
C ASP A 112 5.17 -1.03 22.96
N VAL A 113 3.90 -0.89 22.55
CA VAL A 113 3.48 -0.87 21.15
C VAL A 113 2.40 0.17 20.97
N PHE A 114 2.46 0.90 19.88
CA PHE A 114 1.54 1.99 19.55
C PHE A 114 0.73 1.67 18.30
N VAL A 115 -0.45 2.29 18.18
CA VAL A 115 -1.32 2.13 17.02
C VAL A 115 -1.84 3.49 16.58
N LEU A 116 -1.93 3.69 15.27
CA LEU A 116 -2.56 4.86 14.66
C LEU A 116 -3.17 4.53 13.29
N ASN A 117 -4.17 5.32 12.90
CA ASN A 117 -4.69 5.41 11.54
C ASN A 117 -5.00 6.86 11.13
N ALA A 118 -4.81 7.82 12.03
CA ALA A 118 -5.17 9.23 11.86
C ALA A 118 -4.51 9.86 10.62
N PRO A 119 -5.26 10.26 9.57
CA PRO A 119 -4.70 10.72 8.29
C PRO A 119 -3.89 12.00 8.40
N TYR A 120 -4.19 12.83 9.39
CA TYR A 120 -3.52 14.10 9.63
C TYR A 120 -2.32 13.99 10.57
N ASN A 121 -2.07 12.78 11.08
CA ASN A 121 -1.03 12.48 12.06
C ASN A 121 -0.29 11.18 11.69
N GLY A 122 0.18 11.09 10.44
CA GLY A 122 1.02 9.99 9.95
C GLY A 122 0.26 8.78 9.38
N GLY A 123 -1.08 8.76 9.45
CA GLY A 123 -1.92 7.75 8.78
C GLY A 123 -2.22 8.11 7.32
N THR A 124 -3.01 7.27 6.67
CA THR A 124 -3.46 7.46 5.28
C THR A 124 -4.96 7.54 5.16
N HIS A 125 -5.69 6.46 5.43
CA HIS A 125 -7.12 6.42 5.62
C HIS A 125 -7.46 5.48 6.79
N LEU A 126 -8.65 5.60 7.36
CA LEU A 126 -8.94 4.96 8.64
C LEU A 126 -8.87 3.43 8.64
N PRO A 127 -9.28 2.69 7.57
CA PRO A 127 -9.14 1.23 7.55
C PRO A 127 -7.69 0.73 7.63
N ASP A 128 -6.70 1.54 7.20
CA ASP A 128 -5.28 1.21 7.24
C ASP A 128 -4.70 1.43 8.63
N VAL A 129 -4.91 0.48 9.53
CA VAL A 129 -4.43 0.55 10.90
C VAL A 129 -2.96 0.15 10.99
N THR A 130 -2.13 1.07 11.51
CA THR A 130 -0.67 0.87 11.63
C THR A 130 -0.28 0.62 13.08
N VAL A 131 0.31 -0.54 13.33
CA VAL A 131 0.91 -0.93 14.61
C VAL A 131 2.42 -0.74 14.52
N ILE A 132 3.00 -0.05 15.51
CA ILE A 132 4.41 0.35 15.55
C ILE A 132 5.02 -0.11 16.87
N ALA A 133 6.10 -0.86 16.81
CA ALA A 133 6.84 -1.33 17.97
C ALA A 133 8.28 -0.77 17.98
N PRO A 134 8.66 -0.02 19.02
CA PRO A 134 10.05 0.33 19.28
C PRO A 134 10.85 -0.91 19.67
N VAL A 135 12.03 -1.08 19.11
CA VAL A 135 12.92 -2.22 19.35
C VAL A 135 14.06 -1.82 20.27
N PHE A 136 13.98 -2.26 21.52
CA PHE A 136 15.02 -2.06 22.53
C PHE A 136 15.95 -3.27 22.58
N LEU A 137 17.25 -3.05 22.47
CA LEU A 137 18.24 -4.09 22.71
C LEU A 137 18.57 -4.23 24.22
N PRO A 138 19.06 -5.38 24.70
CA PRO A 138 19.36 -5.57 26.11
C PRO A 138 20.29 -4.50 26.72
N SER A 139 21.19 -3.94 25.92
CA SER A 139 22.18 -2.94 26.32
C SER A 139 21.81 -1.50 25.99
N SER A 140 20.59 -1.24 25.46
CA SER A 140 20.18 0.10 25.08
C SER A 140 19.21 0.73 26.08
N ASP A 141 19.37 2.04 26.30
CA ASP A 141 18.46 2.84 27.13
C ASP A 141 17.25 3.37 26.33
N GLY A 142 17.33 3.35 25.00
CA GLY A 142 16.29 3.78 24.07
C GLY A 142 16.06 2.79 22.92
N PRO A 143 15.08 3.04 22.06
CA PRO A 143 14.85 2.24 20.86
C PRO A 143 16.04 2.36 19.90
N GLU A 144 16.53 1.24 19.40
CA GLU A 144 17.60 1.16 18.41
C GLU A 144 17.03 1.10 16.98
N PHE A 145 15.82 0.58 16.85
CA PHE A 145 15.10 0.40 15.61
C PHE A 145 13.60 0.51 15.88
N TYR A 146 12.83 0.56 14.80
CA TYR A 146 11.39 0.38 14.83
C TYR A 146 10.98 -0.67 13.82
N VAL A 147 9.90 -1.37 14.11
CA VAL A 147 9.20 -2.25 13.17
C VAL A 147 7.74 -1.85 13.14
N ALA A 148 7.15 -1.90 11.96
CA ALA A 148 5.75 -1.56 11.81
C ALA A 148 5.01 -2.57 10.93
N SER A 149 3.73 -2.73 11.21
CA SER A 149 2.77 -3.53 10.48
C SER A 149 1.53 -2.69 10.24
N ARG A 150 1.15 -2.50 8.98
CA ARG A 150 -0.11 -1.85 8.56
C ARG A 150 -1.01 -2.89 7.93
N GLY A 151 -2.26 -2.95 8.36
CA GLY A 151 -3.27 -3.83 7.79
C GLY A 151 -4.56 -3.08 7.51
N HIS A 152 -5.18 -3.35 6.36
CA HIS A 152 -6.51 -2.84 6.04
C HIS A 152 -7.55 -3.69 6.77
N HIS A 153 -8.11 -3.16 7.86
CA HIS A 153 -9.17 -3.81 8.63
C HIS A 153 -10.45 -3.92 7.80
N ALA A 154 -11.17 -5.04 7.91
CA ALA A 154 -12.38 -5.28 7.13
C ALA A 154 -13.51 -4.29 7.46
N ASP A 155 -13.55 -3.80 8.69
CA ASP A 155 -14.44 -2.73 9.16
C ASP A 155 -13.80 -2.03 10.36
N ILE A 156 -13.76 -0.72 10.33
CA ILE A 156 -13.31 0.13 11.44
C ILE A 156 -14.43 1.11 11.87
N GLY A 157 -15.68 0.82 11.51
CA GLY A 157 -16.82 1.70 11.70
C GLY A 157 -17.13 2.56 10.48
N GLY A 158 -17.68 3.74 10.70
CA GLY A 158 -18.11 4.62 9.63
C GLY A 158 -19.56 4.39 9.18
N ILE A 159 -20.01 5.25 8.25
CA ILE A 159 -21.43 5.27 7.81
C ILE A 159 -21.82 4.07 6.95
N THR A 160 -20.85 3.38 6.34
CA THR A 160 -21.11 2.20 5.50
C THR A 160 -20.38 0.96 6.01
N PRO A 161 -20.94 -0.27 5.86
CA PRO A 161 -20.20 -1.51 6.10
C PRO A 161 -18.93 -1.57 5.26
N GLY A 162 -17.80 -2.03 5.86
CA GLY A 162 -16.50 -2.10 5.21
C GLY A 162 -15.71 -0.79 5.22
N SER A 163 -16.24 0.27 5.87
CA SER A 163 -15.53 1.54 6.13
C SER A 163 -14.98 2.26 4.88
N MET A 164 -15.65 2.09 3.74
CA MET A 164 -15.30 2.72 2.46
C MET A 164 -16.51 3.49 1.89
N PRO A 165 -17.03 4.51 2.61
CA PRO A 165 -18.20 5.26 2.16
C PRO A 165 -17.93 5.96 0.83
N PRO A 166 -18.92 6.01 -0.10
CA PRO A 166 -18.75 6.60 -1.42
C PRO A 166 -18.84 8.14 -1.40
N ASP A 167 -19.43 8.72 -0.36
CA ASP A 167 -19.84 10.12 -0.29
C ASP A 167 -19.53 10.82 1.04
N SER A 168 -18.59 10.30 1.83
CA SER A 168 -18.14 10.97 3.07
C SER A 168 -17.57 12.36 2.78
N THR A 169 -17.81 13.30 3.69
CA THR A 169 -17.37 14.70 3.60
C THR A 169 -16.40 15.08 4.71
N TYR A 170 -16.40 14.34 5.82
CA TYR A 170 -15.47 14.49 6.93
C TYR A 170 -15.03 13.10 7.46
N VAL A 171 -13.85 13.08 8.05
CA VAL A 171 -13.11 11.85 8.36
C VAL A 171 -13.82 10.92 9.36
N GLU A 172 -14.59 11.47 10.32
CA GLU A 172 -15.32 10.65 11.30
C GLU A 172 -16.44 9.81 10.67
N GLN A 173 -16.93 10.17 9.48
CA GLN A 173 -17.87 9.35 8.73
C GLN A 173 -17.21 8.06 8.16
N GLU A 174 -15.90 8.05 8.09
CA GLU A 174 -15.11 6.95 7.49
C GLU A 174 -14.75 5.86 8.49
N GLY A 175 -14.87 6.14 9.81
CA GLY A 175 -14.60 5.14 10.84
C GLY A 175 -14.09 5.71 12.16
N VAL A 176 -13.61 4.81 13.00
CA VAL A 176 -13.00 5.14 14.29
C VAL A 176 -11.57 5.64 14.07
N LEU A 177 -11.29 6.84 14.58
CA LEU A 177 -9.98 7.47 14.48
C LEU A 177 -9.09 7.07 15.66
N LEU A 178 -7.93 6.49 15.34
CA LEU A 178 -6.87 6.13 16.30
C LEU A 178 -5.71 7.12 16.12
N ASP A 179 -5.53 8.03 17.07
CA ASP A 179 -4.46 9.02 17.02
C ASP A 179 -3.39 8.73 18.07
N ASN A 180 -2.34 8.01 17.68
CA ASN A 180 -1.18 7.74 18.53
C ASN A 180 -1.57 7.07 19.87
N VAL A 181 -2.37 6.00 19.79
CA VAL A 181 -2.87 5.25 20.95
C VAL A 181 -1.85 4.22 21.40
N GLN A 182 -1.64 4.06 22.70
CA GLN A 182 -0.85 2.96 23.25
C GLN A 182 -1.68 1.68 23.19
N LEU A 183 -1.19 0.66 22.46
CA LEU A 183 -1.85 -0.63 22.27
C LEU A 183 -1.36 -1.68 23.24
N VAL A 184 -0.05 -1.65 23.53
CA VAL A 184 0.61 -2.52 24.50
C VAL A 184 1.42 -1.66 25.46
N ALA A 185 1.29 -1.87 26.75
CA ALA A 185 2.05 -1.19 27.79
C ALA A 185 2.95 -2.22 28.50
N GLU A 186 4.27 -2.09 28.33
CA GLU A 186 5.28 -2.94 28.96
C GLU A 186 4.97 -4.45 28.81
N GLY A 187 4.51 -4.87 27.62
CA GLY A 187 4.16 -6.25 27.28
C GLY A 187 2.70 -6.65 27.56
N ARG A 188 1.90 -5.78 28.18
CA ARG A 188 0.46 -6.04 28.45
C ARG A 188 -0.40 -5.40 27.38
N PHE A 189 -1.14 -6.20 26.61
CA PHE A 189 -2.11 -5.72 25.63
C PHE A 189 -3.30 -5.04 26.33
N LEU A 190 -3.64 -3.83 25.89
CA LEU A 190 -4.66 -2.96 26.48
C LEU A 190 -6.04 -3.23 25.86
N ASP A 191 -6.58 -4.45 26.11
CA ASP A 191 -7.81 -4.95 25.47
C ASP A 191 -9.03 -4.10 25.79
N ALA A 192 -9.24 -3.80 27.06
CA ALA A 192 -10.42 -3.04 27.52
C ALA A 192 -10.44 -1.61 26.97
N GLU A 193 -9.28 -0.97 26.96
CA GLU A 193 -9.08 0.38 26.45
C GLU A 193 -9.34 0.44 24.92
N MET A 194 -8.76 -0.53 24.17
CA MET A 194 -8.98 -0.61 22.72
C MET A 194 -10.43 -0.93 22.38
N ARG A 195 -11.06 -1.84 23.13
CA ARG A 195 -12.48 -2.16 22.94
C ARG A 195 -13.35 -0.93 23.16
N ALA A 196 -13.08 -0.15 24.20
CA ALA A 196 -13.83 1.09 24.48
C ALA A 196 -13.68 2.12 23.34
N ILE A 197 -12.48 2.26 22.75
CA ILE A 197 -12.24 3.16 21.63
C ILE A 197 -13.00 2.67 20.38
N LEU A 198 -12.86 1.40 20.03
CA LEU A 198 -13.47 0.82 18.82
C LEU A 198 -15.00 0.76 18.89
N SER A 199 -15.57 0.62 20.09
CA SER A 199 -17.02 0.65 20.32
C SER A 199 -17.58 2.05 20.53
N GLY A 200 -16.72 3.08 20.57
CA GLY A 200 -17.08 4.46 20.86
C GLY A 200 -17.35 5.30 19.62
N GLY A 201 -17.70 6.57 19.88
CA GLY A 201 -17.92 7.54 18.81
C GLY A 201 -19.28 7.40 18.11
N PRO A 202 -19.54 8.25 17.10
CA PRO A 202 -20.82 8.29 16.38
C PRO A 202 -21.01 7.10 15.42
N TYR A 203 -19.94 6.51 14.94
CA TYR A 203 -19.94 5.41 13.97
C TYR A 203 -18.95 4.32 14.38
N PRO A 204 -19.28 3.53 15.43
CA PRO A 204 -18.38 2.51 15.98
C PRO A 204 -18.11 1.35 15.00
N SER A 205 -17.02 0.62 15.23
CA SER A 205 -16.74 -0.61 14.50
C SER A 205 -17.86 -1.64 14.70
N ARG A 206 -18.27 -2.31 13.61
CA ARG A 206 -19.30 -3.34 13.61
C ARG A 206 -18.80 -4.67 14.15
N ASN A 207 -17.49 -4.93 14.10
CA ASN A 207 -16.90 -6.19 14.54
C ASN A 207 -15.61 -5.96 15.34
N VAL A 208 -15.77 -5.47 16.58
CA VAL A 208 -14.65 -5.14 17.47
C VAL A 208 -13.78 -6.35 17.80
N ASP A 209 -14.37 -7.57 17.91
CA ASP A 209 -13.60 -8.78 18.20
C ASP A 209 -12.65 -9.14 17.05
N GLN A 210 -13.09 -8.95 15.81
CA GLN A 210 -12.23 -9.11 14.63
C GLN A 210 -11.10 -8.09 14.62
N ASN A 211 -11.40 -6.81 14.91
CA ASN A 211 -10.36 -5.77 14.98
C ASN A 211 -9.30 -6.10 16.03
N LEU A 212 -9.71 -6.55 17.23
CA LEU A 212 -8.78 -6.92 18.30
C LEU A 212 -7.96 -8.16 17.93
N ALA A 213 -8.54 -9.13 17.21
CA ALA A 213 -7.80 -10.29 16.71
C ALA A 213 -6.72 -9.87 15.70
N ASP A 214 -7.06 -9.02 14.75
CA ASP A 214 -6.12 -8.52 13.75
C ASP A 214 -5.05 -7.60 14.36
N LEU A 215 -5.38 -6.75 15.35
CA LEU A 215 -4.41 -5.99 16.12
C LEU A 215 -3.41 -6.87 16.86
N ARG A 216 -3.86 -7.99 17.47
CA ARG A 216 -2.95 -8.95 18.09
C ARG A 216 -2.04 -9.64 17.06
N ALA A 217 -2.56 -9.95 15.88
CA ALA A 217 -1.76 -10.49 14.78
C ALA A 217 -0.69 -9.49 14.30
N GLN A 218 -1.03 -8.20 14.21
CA GLN A 218 -0.07 -7.13 13.88
C GLN A 218 1.00 -6.97 14.98
N VAL A 219 0.63 -7.05 16.25
CA VAL A 219 1.59 -7.06 17.37
C VAL A 219 2.53 -8.27 17.29
N ALA A 220 2.01 -9.47 16.97
CA ALA A 220 2.82 -10.66 16.79
C ALA A 220 3.80 -10.54 15.62
N ALA A 221 3.39 -9.92 14.50
CA ALA A 221 4.27 -9.62 13.38
C ALA A 221 5.39 -8.66 13.79
N CYS A 222 5.08 -7.58 14.53
CA CYS A 222 6.08 -6.66 15.06
C CYS A 222 7.05 -7.36 16.04
N ALA A 223 6.55 -8.22 16.92
CA ALA A 223 7.39 -9.00 17.83
C ALA A 223 8.35 -9.93 17.08
N LYS A 224 7.90 -10.55 15.98
CA LYS A 224 8.74 -11.34 15.08
C LYS A 224 9.87 -10.49 14.48
N GLY A 225 9.55 -9.31 13.93
CA GLY A 225 10.55 -8.40 13.36
C GLY A 225 11.57 -7.92 14.40
N ALA A 226 11.12 -7.53 15.60
CA ALA A 226 12.00 -7.14 16.69
C ALA A 226 12.97 -8.26 17.12
N SER A 227 12.47 -9.50 17.20
CA SER A 227 13.29 -10.68 17.52
C SER A 227 14.35 -10.95 16.46
N GLU A 228 14.01 -10.84 15.18
CA GLU A 228 14.96 -11.07 14.09
C GLU A 228 16.03 -9.97 14.02
N LEU A 229 15.67 -8.69 14.25
CA LEU A 229 16.65 -7.59 14.37
C LEU A 229 17.61 -7.83 15.55
N ALA A 230 17.08 -8.23 16.71
CA ALA A 230 17.93 -8.53 17.86
C ALA A 230 18.89 -9.70 17.57
N ARG A 231 18.43 -10.74 16.85
CA ARG A 231 19.26 -11.86 16.40
C ARG A 231 20.34 -11.41 15.44
N MET A 232 20.00 -10.54 14.48
CA MET A 232 20.95 -9.95 13.53
C MET A 232 22.04 -9.16 14.26
N VAL A 233 21.65 -8.31 15.22
CA VAL A 233 22.61 -7.56 16.05
C VAL A 233 23.48 -8.51 16.88
N GLY A 234 22.93 -9.57 17.44
CA GLY A 234 23.69 -10.61 18.15
C GLY A 234 24.75 -11.29 17.28
N HIS A 235 24.49 -11.42 15.98
CA HIS A 235 25.40 -12.06 15.02
C HIS A 235 26.46 -11.11 14.48
N PHE A 236 26.09 -9.89 14.06
CA PHE A 236 26.97 -8.94 13.36
C PHE A 236 27.49 -7.82 14.26
N GLY A 237 26.86 -7.57 15.39
CA GLY A 237 27.11 -6.41 16.23
C GLY A 237 26.30 -5.16 15.80
N LEU A 238 25.84 -4.38 16.77
CA LEU A 238 25.04 -3.17 16.53
C LEU A 238 25.70 -2.15 15.58
N PRO A 239 27.01 -1.84 15.73
CA PRO A 239 27.67 -0.87 14.83
C PRO A 239 27.63 -1.29 13.36
N VAL A 240 27.78 -2.59 13.08
CA VAL A 240 27.73 -3.11 11.71
C VAL A 240 26.31 -3.04 11.16
N VAL A 241 25.29 -3.46 11.92
CA VAL A 241 23.89 -3.40 11.48
C VAL A 241 23.48 -1.96 11.15
N ARG A 242 23.81 -0.99 12.02
CA ARG A 242 23.54 0.43 11.77
C ARG A 242 24.26 0.95 10.53
N ALA A 243 25.53 0.59 10.35
CA ALA A 243 26.31 1.01 9.18
C ALA A 243 25.68 0.48 7.88
N TYR A 244 25.25 -0.79 7.85
CA TYR A 244 24.62 -1.34 6.66
C TYR A 244 23.18 -0.83 6.43
N MET A 245 22.43 -0.46 7.46
CA MET A 245 21.18 0.29 7.29
C MET A 245 21.42 1.61 6.54
N GLN A 246 22.50 2.33 6.87
CA GLN A 246 22.87 3.55 6.15
C GLN A 246 23.34 3.24 4.72
N HIS A 247 24.20 2.23 4.51
CA HIS A 247 24.68 1.86 3.18
C HIS A 247 23.57 1.43 2.23
N VAL A 248 22.54 0.73 2.72
CA VAL A 248 21.35 0.34 1.93
C VAL A 248 20.58 1.58 1.46
N GLN A 249 20.42 2.58 2.33
CA GLN A 249 19.81 3.86 1.95
C GLN A 249 20.67 4.64 0.94
N ASP A 250 21.98 4.71 1.16
CA ASP A 250 22.90 5.44 0.27
C ASP A 250 22.95 4.80 -1.12
N ASN A 251 22.86 3.47 -1.21
CA ASN A 251 22.77 2.75 -2.48
C ASN A 251 21.46 3.07 -3.22
N ALA A 252 20.36 3.13 -2.49
CA ALA A 252 19.06 3.49 -3.07
C ALA A 252 19.05 4.95 -3.56
N GLU A 253 19.62 5.88 -2.78
CA GLU A 253 19.80 7.27 -3.17
C GLU A 253 20.61 7.39 -4.46
N GLU A 254 21.80 6.77 -4.53
CA GLU A 254 22.66 6.81 -5.71
C GLU A 254 21.97 6.20 -6.93
N SER A 255 21.18 5.15 -6.75
CA SER A 255 20.43 4.52 -7.83
C SER A 255 19.38 5.47 -8.42
N VAL A 256 18.64 6.21 -7.59
CA VAL A 256 17.71 7.25 -8.06
C VAL A 256 18.47 8.42 -8.69
N ARG A 257 19.62 8.84 -8.14
CA ARG A 257 20.45 9.90 -8.74
C ARG A 257 20.94 9.53 -10.16
N ARG A 258 21.22 8.25 -10.44
CA ARG A 258 21.56 7.78 -11.80
C ARG A 258 20.37 7.91 -12.74
N VAL A 259 19.18 7.54 -12.31
CA VAL A 259 17.93 7.70 -13.08
C VAL A 259 17.70 9.17 -13.42
N LEU A 260 17.86 10.08 -12.47
CA LEU A 260 17.73 11.53 -12.69
C LEU A 260 18.72 12.07 -13.73
N GLY A 261 19.86 11.42 -13.91
CA GLY A 261 20.84 11.78 -14.94
C GLY A 261 20.33 11.62 -16.39
N VAL A 262 19.35 10.75 -16.61
CA VAL A 262 18.80 10.43 -17.95
C VAL A 262 17.37 10.94 -18.16
N LEU A 263 16.62 11.21 -17.12
CA LEU A 263 15.27 11.77 -17.20
C LEU A 263 15.27 13.22 -17.72
N LYS A 264 14.11 13.66 -18.20
CA LYS A 264 13.87 15.03 -18.67
C LYS A 264 12.87 15.72 -17.75
N ASP A 265 12.92 17.05 -17.78
CA ASP A 265 11.86 17.87 -17.21
C ASP A 265 10.53 17.54 -17.90
N GLY A 266 9.44 17.59 -17.13
CA GLY A 266 8.13 17.33 -17.65
C GLY A 266 7.03 17.92 -16.80
N SER A 267 5.85 18.06 -17.37
CA SER A 267 4.67 18.51 -16.66
C SER A 267 3.44 17.79 -17.19
N PHE A 268 2.48 17.57 -16.31
CA PHE A 268 1.21 16.92 -16.65
C PHE A 268 0.07 17.44 -15.81
N ALA A 269 -1.14 17.43 -16.38
CA ALA A 269 -2.37 17.74 -15.69
C ALA A 269 -3.36 16.60 -15.93
N TYR A 270 -3.72 15.91 -14.86
CA TYR A 270 -4.59 14.75 -14.87
C TYR A 270 -5.98 15.15 -14.40
N ALA A 271 -7.00 14.91 -15.20
CA ALA A 271 -8.38 15.16 -14.85
C ALA A 271 -9.01 13.91 -14.21
N MET A 272 -9.69 14.09 -13.08
CA MET A 272 -10.49 13.07 -12.42
C MET A 272 -11.96 13.16 -12.87
N ASP A 273 -12.75 12.11 -12.70
CA ASP A 273 -14.19 12.08 -13.03
C ASP A 273 -14.99 13.17 -12.30
N SER A 274 -14.55 13.57 -11.11
CA SER A 274 -15.16 14.66 -10.33
C SER A 274 -14.94 16.06 -10.90
N GLY A 275 -14.07 16.21 -11.94
CA GLY A 275 -13.61 17.49 -12.46
C GLY A 275 -12.42 18.08 -11.70
N ALA A 276 -11.99 17.47 -10.58
CA ALA A 276 -10.75 17.83 -9.92
C ALA A 276 -9.54 17.53 -10.83
N THR A 277 -8.48 18.31 -10.68
CA THR A 277 -7.26 18.15 -11.47
C THR A 277 -6.05 18.00 -10.56
N ILE A 278 -5.23 16.97 -10.82
CA ILE A 278 -3.89 16.84 -10.23
C ILE A 278 -2.89 17.37 -11.25
N ARG A 279 -2.05 18.29 -10.82
CA ARG A 279 -0.99 18.85 -11.65
C ARG A 279 0.37 18.58 -11.04
N VAL A 280 1.36 18.27 -11.89
CA VAL A 280 2.75 18.14 -11.48
C VAL A 280 3.67 18.85 -12.49
N ASP A 281 4.71 19.48 -11.97
CA ASP A 281 5.85 20.03 -12.73
C ASP A 281 7.12 19.37 -12.16
N ILE A 282 7.84 18.64 -12.98
CA ILE A 282 9.07 17.93 -12.62
C ILE A 282 10.25 18.67 -13.23
N ARG A 283 11.18 19.14 -12.40
CA ARG A 283 12.41 19.83 -12.82
C ARG A 283 13.63 19.12 -12.29
N ILE A 284 14.57 18.83 -13.17
CA ILE A 284 15.77 18.04 -12.85
C ILE A 284 17.00 18.93 -12.88
N ASP A 285 17.66 19.06 -11.75
CA ASP A 285 19.01 19.61 -11.63
C ASP A 285 20.05 18.52 -11.95
N ARG A 286 20.46 18.46 -13.21
CA ARG A 286 21.41 17.45 -13.69
C ARG A 286 22.79 17.57 -13.05
N ALA A 287 23.20 18.77 -12.66
CA ALA A 287 24.50 18.99 -12.03
C ALA A 287 24.55 18.37 -10.63
N LYS A 288 23.46 18.48 -9.89
CA LYS A 288 23.31 17.87 -8.56
C LYS A 288 22.74 16.46 -8.60
N ARG A 289 22.15 16.06 -9.73
CA ARG A 289 21.35 14.83 -9.89
C ARG A 289 20.22 14.77 -8.86
N GLU A 290 19.46 15.88 -8.80
CA GLU A 290 18.31 16.08 -7.92
C GLU A 290 17.09 16.49 -8.74
N ALA A 291 15.89 16.30 -8.21
CA ALA A 291 14.68 16.77 -8.85
C ALA A 291 13.76 17.49 -7.86
N THR A 292 13.03 18.50 -8.39
CA THR A 292 11.89 19.10 -7.70
C THR A 292 10.62 18.57 -8.37
N ILE A 293 9.75 17.99 -7.55
CA ILE A 293 8.43 17.46 -7.93
C ILE A 293 7.40 18.41 -7.31
N ASP A 294 6.85 19.30 -8.13
CA ASP A 294 5.99 20.40 -7.67
C ASP A 294 4.54 20.16 -8.10
N PHE A 295 3.65 19.95 -7.13
CA PHE A 295 2.22 19.77 -7.33
C PHE A 295 1.42 21.08 -7.29
N THR A 296 2.07 22.24 -7.38
CA THR A 296 1.40 23.55 -7.45
C THR A 296 0.47 23.63 -8.65
N GLY A 297 -0.76 24.08 -8.42
CA GLY A 297 -1.82 24.10 -9.44
C GLY A 297 -2.76 22.89 -9.39
N THR A 298 -2.52 21.92 -8.50
CA THR A 298 -3.50 20.89 -8.14
C THR A 298 -4.73 21.54 -7.51
N SER A 299 -5.91 20.99 -7.76
CA SER A 299 -7.19 21.45 -7.21
C SER A 299 -7.13 21.61 -5.69
N ALA A 300 -7.87 22.60 -5.18
CA ALA A 300 -8.07 22.80 -3.74
C ALA A 300 -8.70 21.54 -3.11
N GLN A 301 -8.62 21.47 -1.78
CA GLN A 301 -9.34 20.47 -0.99
C GLN A 301 -10.78 20.34 -1.47
N GLN A 302 -11.21 19.11 -1.71
CA GLN A 302 -12.54 18.78 -2.23
C GLN A 302 -13.55 18.60 -1.10
N PRO A 303 -14.84 18.87 -1.33
CA PRO A 303 -15.90 18.56 -0.36
C PRO A 303 -16.30 17.08 -0.37
N THR A 304 -15.44 16.22 -0.90
CA THR A 304 -15.61 14.77 -1.02
C THR A 304 -14.41 14.06 -0.40
N ASN A 305 -14.43 12.74 -0.38
CA ASN A 305 -13.39 11.90 0.21
C ASN A 305 -12.17 11.60 -0.71
N PHE A 306 -12.10 12.24 -1.87
CA PHE A 306 -10.97 12.12 -2.81
C PHE A 306 -9.75 12.96 -2.42
N ASN A 307 -9.75 13.59 -1.25
CA ASN A 307 -8.55 14.21 -0.72
C ASN A 307 -7.57 13.16 -0.23
N ALA A 308 -6.28 13.35 -0.50
CA ALA A 308 -5.22 12.46 -0.07
C ALA A 308 -4.29 13.14 0.95
N PRO A 309 -3.97 12.52 2.09
CA PRO A 309 -2.91 12.99 2.96
C PRO A 309 -1.57 13.08 2.23
N SER A 310 -0.69 14.00 2.65
CA SER A 310 0.62 14.19 2.01
C SER A 310 1.47 12.92 1.96
N ALA A 311 1.33 12.04 2.96
CA ALA A 311 1.98 10.74 3.02
C ALA A 311 1.66 9.87 1.80
N VAL A 312 0.41 9.90 1.31
CA VAL A 312 -0.04 9.17 0.11
C VAL A 312 0.64 9.71 -1.16
N CYS A 313 0.70 11.04 -1.30
CA CYS A 313 1.39 11.67 -2.43
C CYS A 313 2.89 11.32 -2.45
N LYS A 314 3.55 11.36 -1.28
CA LYS A 314 4.96 10.97 -1.15
C LYS A 314 5.18 9.48 -1.46
N ALA A 315 4.23 8.61 -1.07
CA ALA A 315 4.27 7.19 -1.41
C ALA A 315 4.23 6.97 -2.93
N ALA A 316 3.38 7.70 -3.67
CA ALA A 316 3.32 7.64 -5.11
C ALA A 316 4.62 8.12 -5.78
N VAL A 317 5.22 9.22 -5.29
CA VAL A 317 6.53 9.70 -5.77
C VAL A 317 7.61 8.65 -5.53
N LEU A 318 7.70 8.10 -4.30
CA LEU A 318 8.66 7.04 -3.96
C LEU A 318 8.51 5.84 -4.89
N TYR A 319 7.29 5.38 -5.11
CA TYR A 319 6.98 4.26 -5.99
C TYR A 319 7.45 4.52 -7.42
N VAL A 320 7.06 5.64 -8.02
CA VAL A 320 7.41 5.97 -9.41
C VAL A 320 8.93 6.00 -9.59
N PHE A 321 9.66 6.75 -8.76
CA PHE A 321 11.11 6.84 -8.92
C PHE A 321 11.83 5.52 -8.63
N ARG A 322 11.29 4.68 -7.73
CA ARG A 322 11.80 3.32 -7.51
C ARG A 322 11.61 2.41 -8.73
N THR A 323 10.45 2.48 -9.41
CA THR A 323 10.18 1.64 -10.60
C THR A 323 11.06 2.02 -11.80
N LEU A 324 11.62 3.22 -11.83
CA LEU A 324 12.53 3.67 -12.87
C LEU A 324 13.98 3.24 -12.65
N VAL A 325 14.31 2.70 -11.47
CA VAL A 325 15.65 2.17 -11.17
C VAL A 325 15.78 0.78 -11.76
N ASP A 326 16.81 0.61 -12.60
CA ASP A 326 17.23 -0.69 -13.09
C ASP A 326 17.99 -1.44 -11.97
N GLY A 327 17.51 -2.62 -11.60
CA GLY A 327 18.09 -3.45 -10.55
C GLY A 327 17.23 -3.64 -9.31
N GLU A 328 17.59 -4.66 -8.53
CA GLU A 328 16.89 -5.04 -7.31
C GLU A 328 17.44 -4.27 -6.11
N ILE A 329 16.81 -3.14 -5.79
CA ILE A 329 17.04 -2.41 -4.54
C ILE A 329 15.76 -2.41 -3.69
N PRO A 330 15.84 -2.43 -2.35
CA PRO A 330 14.66 -2.23 -1.52
C PRO A 330 14.08 -0.83 -1.74
N MET A 331 12.76 -0.72 -1.68
CA MET A 331 12.10 0.58 -1.60
C MET A 331 12.32 1.13 -0.19
N ASN A 332 13.15 2.16 -0.04
CA ASN A 332 13.50 2.74 1.25
C ASN A 332 13.61 4.26 1.20
N ALA A 333 13.86 4.87 2.36
CA ALA A 333 13.97 6.32 2.51
C ALA A 333 15.06 6.95 1.61
N GLY A 334 16.12 6.21 1.26
CA GLY A 334 17.18 6.67 0.36
C GLY A 334 16.65 7.09 -1.02
N CYS A 335 15.62 6.42 -1.53
CA CYS A 335 15.01 6.77 -2.82
C CYS A 335 14.43 8.20 -2.86
N LEU A 336 14.00 8.74 -1.72
CA LEU A 336 13.44 10.10 -1.64
C LEU A 336 14.48 11.20 -1.41
N LYS A 337 15.69 10.87 -0.93
CA LYS A 337 16.71 11.88 -0.60
C LYS A 337 17.05 12.86 -1.74
N PRO A 338 17.16 12.44 -3.02
CA PRO A 338 17.43 13.36 -4.12
C PRO A 338 16.19 14.10 -4.64
N LEU A 339 15.00 13.92 -4.02
CA LEU A 339 13.72 14.43 -4.50
C LEU A 339 13.16 15.47 -3.53
N ARG A 340 13.01 16.71 -3.99
CA ARG A 340 12.28 17.75 -3.28
C ARG A 340 10.83 17.74 -3.72
N ILE A 341 9.92 17.32 -2.82
CA ILE A 341 8.48 17.26 -3.09
C ILE A 341 7.80 18.52 -2.53
N VAL A 342 7.07 19.23 -3.39
CA VAL A 342 6.30 20.43 -3.02
C VAL A 342 4.82 20.12 -3.17
N ILE A 343 4.09 20.11 -2.06
CA ILE A 343 2.65 19.85 -2.01
C ILE A 343 1.97 21.06 -1.38
N PRO A 344 1.12 21.80 -2.12
CA PRO A 344 0.47 23.00 -1.60
C PRO A 344 -0.47 22.71 -0.42
N GLU A 345 -0.39 23.50 0.63
CA GLU A 345 -1.32 23.48 1.76
C GLU A 345 -2.75 23.73 1.32
N GLY A 346 -3.70 22.93 1.81
CA GLY A 346 -5.12 23.07 1.46
C GLY A 346 -5.48 22.64 0.04
N SER A 347 -4.55 22.00 -0.68
CA SER A 347 -4.87 21.27 -1.90
C SER A 347 -5.48 19.91 -1.56
N MET A 348 -6.08 19.25 -2.54
CA MET A 348 -6.59 17.88 -2.36
C MET A 348 -5.50 16.84 -2.03
N LEU A 349 -4.20 17.18 -2.21
CA LEU A 349 -3.06 16.33 -1.85
C LEU A 349 -2.44 16.69 -0.49
N LYS A 350 -2.98 17.69 0.19
CA LYS A 350 -2.63 18.07 1.56
C LYS A 350 -3.83 18.77 2.22
N PRO A 351 -4.92 18.03 2.43
CA PRO A 351 -6.14 18.58 3.02
C PRO A 351 -5.94 18.93 4.48
N ARG A 352 -6.87 19.73 5.01
CA ARG A 352 -6.94 20.09 6.42
C ARG A 352 -8.07 19.31 7.09
N TYR A 353 -7.86 18.94 8.34
CA TYR A 353 -8.91 18.37 9.18
C TYR A 353 -10.16 19.30 9.17
N PRO A 354 -11.38 18.76 9.12
CA PRO A 354 -11.76 17.35 9.18
C PRO A 354 -12.09 16.69 7.81
N ALA A 355 -11.48 17.16 6.71
CA ALA A 355 -11.82 16.65 5.37
C ALA A 355 -11.78 15.12 5.27
N ALA A 356 -12.74 14.54 4.58
CA ALA A 356 -12.76 13.12 4.26
C ALA A 356 -11.61 12.73 3.31
N VAL A 357 -11.05 11.52 3.45
CA VAL A 357 -9.83 11.08 2.74
C VAL A 357 -9.85 9.63 2.28
N VAL A 358 -10.94 8.88 2.51
CA VAL A 358 -10.91 7.42 2.27
C VAL A 358 -10.58 7.06 0.83
N ALA A 359 -11.14 7.77 -0.16
CA ALA A 359 -10.82 7.60 -1.58
C ALA A 359 -9.43 8.13 -1.95
N GLY A 360 -8.87 9.03 -1.14
CA GLY A 360 -7.53 9.57 -1.37
C GLY A 360 -6.45 8.50 -1.38
N ASN A 361 -6.53 7.55 -0.47
CA ASN A 361 -5.57 6.45 -0.36
C ASN A 361 -5.66 5.46 -1.53
N VAL A 362 -6.83 5.27 -2.11
CA VAL A 362 -7.10 4.22 -3.10
C VAL A 362 -7.29 4.75 -4.52
N GLU A 363 -7.87 5.94 -4.71
CA GLU A 363 -8.15 6.52 -6.02
C GLU A 363 -7.17 7.64 -6.37
N THR A 364 -7.02 8.63 -5.47
CA THR A 364 -6.11 9.76 -5.71
C THR A 364 -4.66 9.30 -5.76
N SER A 365 -4.29 8.27 -5.01
CA SER A 365 -2.95 7.67 -5.08
C SER A 365 -2.62 7.11 -6.47
N GLN A 366 -3.56 6.42 -7.10
CA GLN A 366 -3.45 5.93 -8.48
C GLN A 366 -3.32 7.10 -9.46
N ALA A 367 -4.17 8.11 -9.30
CA ALA A 367 -4.15 9.29 -10.14
C ALA A 367 -2.83 10.08 -10.04
N VAL A 368 -2.25 10.23 -8.83
CA VAL A 368 -0.92 10.85 -8.63
C VAL A 368 0.16 10.06 -9.36
N THR A 369 0.11 8.73 -9.29
CA THR A 369 1.08 7.85 -9.94
C THR A 369 1.03 8.00 -11.47
N ASP A 370 -0.17 7.92 -12.06
CA ASP A 370 -0.36 8.14 -13.49
C ASP A 370 0.03 9.57 -13.91
N THR A 371 -0.23 10.58 -13.06
CA THR A 371 0.20 11.96 -13.32
C THR A 371 1.71 12.07 -13.43
N LEU A 372 2.46 11.41 -12.56
CA LEU A 372 3.92 11.38 -12.58
C LEU A 372 4.47 10.68 -13.83
N TYR A 373 3.92 9.52 -14.19
CA TYR A 373 4.31 8.81 -15.41
C TYR A 373 3.97 9.60 -16.68
N GLY A 374 2.82 10.26 -16.69
CA GLY A 374 2.44 11.17 -17.78
C GLY A 374 3.39 12.35 -17.93
N ALA A 375 3.83 12.97 -16.81
CA ALA A 375 4.81 14.05 -16.82
C ALA A 375 6.17 13.60 -17.33
N LEU A 376 6.60 12.38 -16.98
CA LEU A 376 7.86 11.80 -17.45
C LEU A 376 7.77 11.24 -18.88
N GLY A 377 6.56 11.00 -19.39
CA GLY A 377 6.32 10.45 -20.73
C GLY A 377 6.81 9.01 -20.91
N VAL A 378 6.89 8.22 -19.84
CA VAL A 378 7.50 6.90 -19.85
C VAL A 378 6.49 5.75 -19.81
N LEU A 379 5.24 6.02 -19.44
CA LEU A 379 4.18 5.01 -19.33
C LEU A 379 2.82 5.65 -19.61
N ALA A 380 1.97 4.99 -20.37
CA ALA A 380 0.57 5.35 -20.52
C ALA A 380 -0.20 5.06 -19.22
N ALA A 381 -1.35 5.73 -19.02
CA ALA A 381 -2.15 5.50 -17.84
C ALA A 381 -2.55 4.03 -17.71
N SER A 382 -2.47 3.51 -16.51
CA SER A 382 -3.10 2.25 -16.16
C SER A 382 -4.59 2.48 -15.90
N GLN A 383 -5.31 1.49 -15.39
CA GLN A 383 -6.74 1.63 -15.05
C GLN A 383 -7.06 2.84 -14.15
N GLY A 384 -6.08 3.39 -13.43
CA GLY A 384 -6.15 4.64 -12.66
C GLY A 384 -7.15 4.65 -11.50
N THR A 385 -7.57 3.46 -11.05
CA THR A 385 -8.53 3.23 -9.97
C THR A 385 -8.29 1.87 -9.35
N MET A 386 -8.62 1.68 -8.08
CA MET A 386 -8.60 0.34 -7.46
C MET A 386 -9.94 -0.38 -7.64
N ASN A 387 -10.96 0.28 -8.22
CA ASN A 387 -12.31 -0.27 -8.36
C ASN A 387 -12.79 -0.89 -7.04
N ASN A 388 -12.80 -0.07 -5.98
CA ASN A 388 -13.12 -0.51 -4.63
C ASN A 388 -14.58 -0.93 -4.55
N PHE A 389 -14.80 -2.20 -4.25
CA PHE A 389 -16.11 -2.77 -4.09
C PHE A 389 -16.29 -3.28 -2.66
N THR A 390 -17.23 -2.70 -1.94
CA THR A 390 -17.61 -3.15 -0.60
C THR A 390 -19.04 -3.61 -0.58
N PHE A 391 -19.33 -4.58 0.25
CA PHE A 391 -20.71 -4.94 0.55
C PHE A 391 -20.84 -5.50 1.96
N GLY A 392 -22.03 -5.40 2.52
CA GLY A 392 -22.28 -5.94 3.85
C GLY A 392 -23.62 -5.50 4.43
N ASN A 393 -23.78 -5.88 5.69
CA ASN A 393 -24.85 -5.52 6.60
C ASN A 393 -24.30 -5.53 8.04
N ASP A 394 -25.13 -5.61 9.07
CA ASP A 394 -24.68 -5.65 10.47
C ASP A 394 -23.88 -6.93 10.80
N THR A 395 -24.03 -8.02 10.02
CA THR A 395 -23.37 -9.30 10.21
C THR A 395 -22.10 -9.45 9.37
N TYR A 396 -22.15 -9.01 8.12
CA TYR A 396 -21.10 -9.21 7.13
C TYR A 396 -20.50 -7.88 6.69
N GLN A 397 -19.16 -7.82 6.62
CA GLN A 397 -18.44 -6.67 6.07
C GLN A 397 -17.34 -7.21 5.17
N TYR A 398 -17.41 -6.84 3.89
CA TYR A 398 -16.47 -7.25 2.86
C TYR A 398 -15.96 -6.05 2.05
N TYR A 399 -14.71 -6.11 1.67
CA TYR A 399 -14.06 -5.14 0.78
C TYR A 399 -13.11 -5.85 -0.17
N GLU A 400 -13.09 -5.44 -1.44
CA GLU A 400 -12.10 -5.87 -2.42
C GLU A 400 -11.69 -4.74 -3.37
N THR A 401 -10.49 -4.87 -3.94
CA THR A 401 -10.03 -4.09 -5.09
C THR A 401 -10.06 -4.97 -6.33
N ILE A 402 -10.56 -4.45 -7.46
CA ILE A 402 -10.69 -5.24 -8.68
C ILE A 402 -9.67 -4.75 -9.71
N ALA A 403 -8.89 -5.68 -10.24
CA ALA A 403 -7.87 -5.42 -11.25
C ALA A 403 -8.46 -4.93 -12.58
N GLY A 404 -7.67 -4.18 -13.34
CA GLY A 404 -8.00 -3.73 -14.69
C GLY A 404 -6.79 -3.77 -15.61
N GLY A 405 -6.73 -2.92 -16.62
CA GLY A 405 -5.63 -2.89 -17.57
C GLY A 405 -4.45 -2.06 -17.10
N ALA A 406 -3.23 -2.54 -17.30
CA ALA A 406 -2.00 -1.75 -17.16
C ALA A 406 -1.76 -0.89 -18.40
N GLY A 407 -1.15 0.28 -18.22
CA GLY A 407 -0.69 1.12 -19.33
C GLY A 407 0.45 0.45 -20.11
N ALA A 408 0.56 0.78 -21.40
CA ALA A 408 1.68 0.37 -22.24
C ALA A 408 2.90 1.28 -22.03
N GLY A 409 4.08 0.74 -22.25
CA GLY A 409 5.35 1.48 -22.26
C GLY A 409 5.98 1.59 -23.65
N PRO A 410 7.19 2.17 -23.74
CA PRO A 410 7.85 2.41 -25.05
C PRO A 410 8.22 1.12 -25.79
N ASP A 411 8.37 -0.01 -25.10
CA ASP A 411 8.89 -1.29 -25.62
C ASP A 411 8.08 -2.51 -25.12
N PHE A 412 6.91 -2.29 -24.48
CA PHE A 412 6.05 -3.38 -24.00
C PHE A 412 4.57 -3.02 -24.03
N ASP A 413 3.73 -4.04 -24.21
CA ASP A 413 2.29 -3.95 -24.08
C ASP A 413 1.85 -3.97 -22.61
N GLY A 414 0.75 -3.31 -22.28
CA GLY A 414 0.16 -3.36 -20.96
C GLY A 414 -0.43 -4.75 -20.64
N ALA A 415 -0.23 -5.23 -19.42
CA ALA A 415 -0.82 -6.47 -18.96
C ALA A 415 -2.32 -6.31 -18.67
N SER A 416 -3.12 -7.34 -19.01
CA SER A 416 -4.56 -7.36 -18.77
C SER A 416 -4.88 -7.91 -17.40
N VAL A 417 -5.88 -7.31 -16.74
CA VAL A 417 -6.45 -7.74 -15.45
C VAL A 417 -5.37 -7.95 -14.39
N VAL A 418 -4.57 -6.89 -14.17
CA VAL A 418 -3.53 -6.86 -13.13
C VAL A 418 -3.76 -5.70 -12.17
N GLN A 419 -3.38 -5.87 -10.92
CA GLN A 419 -3.27 -4.75 -10.00
C GLN A 419 -2.10 -3.85 -10.43
N THR A 420 -2.28 -2.54 -10.33
CA THR A 420 -1.28 -1.56 -10.79
C THR A 420 -0.93 -0.57 -9.71
N HIS A 421 0.29 -0.06 -9.76
CA HIS A 421 0.80 1.07 -8.97
C HIS A 421 0.65 0.86 -7.45
N MET A 422 -0.37 1.49 -6.85
CA MET A 422 -0.47 1.63 -5.40
C MET A 422 -1.05 0.41 -4.67
N THR A 423 -1.51 -0.60 -5.40
CA THR A 423 -2.02 -1.85 -4.82
C THR A 423 -1.51 -3.07 -5.58
N ASN A 424 -1.33 -4.17 -4.86
CA ASN A 424 -1.06 -5.51 -5.37
C ASN A 424 -1.87 -6.56 -4.58
N SER A 425 -2.96 -6.15 -3.93
CA SER A 425 -3.80 -7.06 -3.15
C SER A 425 -4.37 -8.17 -4.02
N ARG A 426 -4.59 -9.33 -3.41
CA ARG A 426 -5.26 -10.44 -4.07
C ARG A 426 -6.77 -10.27 -4.02
N LEU A 427 -7.50 -10.93 -4.91
CA LEU A 427 -8.92 -11.20 -4.72
C LEU A 427 -9.08 -12.39 -3.76
N THR A 428 -10.18 -12.39 -3.03
CA THR A 428 -10.58 -13.56 -2.24
C THR A 428 -10.91 -14.70 -3.19
N ASP A 429 -10.42 -15.90 -2.89
CA ASP A 429 -10.79 -17.10 -3.61
C ASP A 429 -12.32 -17.26 -3.63
N PRO A 430 -12.94 -17.59 -4.79
CA PRO A 430 -14.38 -17.73 -4.90
C PRO A 430 -15.01 -18.69 -3.88
N GLU A 431 -14.35 -19.81 -3.58
CA GLU A 431 -14.87 -20.77 -2.60
C GLU A 431 -14.87 -20.17 -1.19
N VAL A 432 -13.83 -19.43 -0.81
CA VAL A 432 -13.77 -18.72 0.47
C VAL A 432 -14.79 -17.59 0.54
N LEU A 433 -14.94 -16.81 -0.55
CA LEU A 433 -15.91 -15.72 -0.65
C LEU A 433 -17.34 -16.25 -0.43
N GLU A 434 -17.73 -17.28 -1.17
CA GLU A 434 -19.07 -17.86 -1.13
C GLU A 434 -19.36 -18.63 0.17
N TRP A 435 -18.33 -19.15 0.81
CA TRP A 435 -18.48 -19.82 2.12
C TRP A 435 -18.63 -18.82 3.27
N ARG A 436 -17.94 -17.67 3.21
CA ARG A 436 -17.96 -16.69 4.30
C ARG A 436 -19.07 -15.65 4.17
N PHE A 437 -19.55 -15.38 2.95
CA PHE A 437 -20.51 -14.34 2.67
C PHE A 437 -21.67 -14.90 1.84
N PRO A 438 -22.92 -14.46 2.06
CA PRO A 438 -24.07 -14.93 1.30
C PRO A 438 -24.13 -14.25 -0.08
N VAL A 439 -23.11 -14.50 -0.88
CA VAL A 439 -22.98 -14.06 -2.27
C VAL A 439 -22.51 -15.22 -3.15
N ARG A 440 -22.60 -15.07 -4.46
CA ARG A 440 -22.06 -16.00 -5.46
C ARG A 440 -21.34 -15.23 -6.54
N LEU A 441 -20.10 -15.62 -6.85
CA LEU A 441 -19.37 -15.12 -8.01
C LEU A 441 -19.88 -15.79 -9.28
N GLU A 442 -20.54 -15.02 -10.15
CA GLU A 442 -21.06 -15.54 -11.42
C GLU A 442 -20.05 -15.45 -12.55
N GLU A 443 -19.19 -14.42 -12.53
CA GLU A 443 -18.20 -14.21 -13.57
C GLU A 443 -17.00 -13.41 -13.02
N PHE A 444 -15.82 -13.81 -13.43
CA PHE A 444 -14.62 -12.99 -13.40
C PHE A 444 -13.80 -13.30 -14.66
N SER A 445 -13.82 -12.39 -15.61
CA SER A 445 -13.26 -12.60 -16.95
C SER A 445 -12.54 -11.36 -17.48
N ILE A 446 -11.75 -11.54 -18.54
CA ILE A 446 -11.08 -10.44 -19.23
C ILE A 446 -12.07 -9.74 -20.17
N ARG A 447 -12.17 -8.40 -20.08
CA ARG A 447 -12.92 -7.54 -21.00
C ARG A 447 -12.12 -7.37 -22.30
N SER A 448 -12.08 -8.41 -23.11
CA SER A 448 -11.23 -8.51 -24.28
C SER A 448 -11.45 -7.38 -25.28
N GLY A 449 -10.36 -6.78 -25.74
CA GLY A 449 -10.38 -5.72 -26.74
C GLY A 449 -10.51 -4.30 -26.19
N SER A 450 -10.59 -4.12 -24.86
CA SER A 450 -10.80 -2.82 -24.22
C SER A 450 -9.53 -1.96 -24.10
N GLY A 451 -8.33 -2.54 -24.18
CA GLY A 451 -7.06 -1.82 -24.06
C GLY A 451 -6.84 -0.79 -25.17
N GLY A 452 -6.26 0.36 -24.81
CA GLY A 452 -5.95 1.45 -25.73
C GLY A 452 -5.02 1.01 -26.86
N ARG A 453 -5.33 1.39 -28.10
CA ARG A 453 -4.52 1.05 -29.29
C ARG A 453 -3.25 1.89 -29.32
N GLY A 454 -2.17 1.33 -29.88
CA GLY A 454 -0.88 2.00 -30.07
C GLY A 454 0.09 1.06 -30.75
N ARG A 455 1.33 1.50 -30.94
CA ARG A 455 2.43 0.61 -31.31
C ARG A 455 2.58 -0.49 -30.25
N HIS A 456 2.41 -0.08 -28.98
CA HIS A 456 2.22 -0.99 -27.84
C HIS A 456 0.81 -0.76 -27.28
N ARG A 457 0.08 -1.85 -27.10
CA ARG A 457 -1.32 -1.80 -26.69
C ARG A 457 -1.43 -1.79 -25.16
N GLY A 458 -2.36 -1.00 -24.62
CA GLY A 458 -2.75 -1.08 -23.22
C GLY A 458 -3.42 -2.40 -22.87
N GLY A 459 -3.32 -2.82 -21.61
CA GLY A 459 -3.96 -4.02 -21.08
C GLY A 459 -5.48 -3.90 -21.02
N ASP A 460 -6.17 -5.01 -21.18
CA ASP A 460 -7.63 -5.10 -21.08
C ASP A 460 -8.11 -5.04 -19.63
N GLY A 461 -9.32 -4.51 -19.40
CA GLY A 461 -10.02 -4.53 -18.13
C GLY A 461 -10.63 -5.88 -17.78
N ALA A 462 -11.31 -5.95 -16.64
CA ALA A 462 -12.03 -7.13 -16.16
C ALA A 462 -13.55 -6.92 -16.20
N ILE A 463 -14.28 -8.04 -16.22
CA ILE A 463 -15.72 -8.11 -15.92
C ILE A 463 -15.86 -8.93 -14.64
N ARG A 464 -16.57 -8.37 -13.65
CA ARG A 464 -16.87 -9.05 -12.39
C ARG A 464 -18.35 -8.97 -12.09
N ARG A 465 -18.97 -10.12 -11.80
CA ARG A 465 -20.41 -10.27 -11.55
C ARG A 465 -20.62 -11.01 -10.24
N VAL A 466 -21.23 -10.34 -9.28
CA VAL A 466 -21.48 -10.89 -7.94
C VAL A 466 -22.98 -10.89 -7.67
N ARG A 467 -23.56 -12.07 -7.47
CA ARG A 467 -24.97 -12.27 -7.08
C ARG A 467 -25.10 -12.23 -5.57
N PHE A 468 -26.06 -11.46 -5.09
CA PHE A 468 -26.42 -11.40 -3.69
C PHE A 468 -27.49 -12.45 -3.37
N LEU A 469 -27.30 -13.21 -2.29
CA LEU A 469 -28.23 -14.26 -1.86
C LEU A 469 -29.16 -13.80 -0.73
N GLU A 470 -28.82 -12.67 -0.08
CA GLU A 470 -29.66 -11.99 0.90
C GLU A 470 -29.49 -10.46 0.79
N PRO A 471 -30.38 -9.66 1.45
CA PRO A 471 -30.26 -8.20 1.41
C PRO A 471 -28.99 -7.68 2.06
N MET A 472 -28.27 -6.81 1.33
CA MET A 472 -27.06 -6.10 1.79
C MET A 472 -26.99 -4.71 1.17
N THR A 473 -26.12 -3.86 1.72
CA THR A 473 -25.67 -2.65 1.05
C THR A 473 -24.40 -2.96 0.24
N ALA A 474 -24.40 -2.60 -1.04
CA ALA A 474 -23.23 -2.65 -1.91
C ALA A 474 -22.76 -1.23 -2.22
N VAL A 475 -21.45 -1.02 -2.21
CA VAL A 475 -20.84 0.28 -2.47
C VAL A 475 -19.77 0.13 -3.55
N MET A 476 -19.74 1.08 -4.47
CA MET A 476 -18.64 1.25 -5.42
C MET A 476 -17.97 2.59 -5.18
N LEU A 477 -16.64 2.56 -5.07
CA LEU A 477 -15.79 3.74 -4.97
C LEU A 477 -14.68 3.62 -5.99
N ALA A 478 -14.78 4.39 -7.08
CA ALA A 478 -13.90 4.25 -8.24
C ALA A 478 -13.67 5.58 -8.97
N ASN A 479 -12.89 5.53 -10.04
CA ASN A 479 -12.64 6.60 -10.99
C ASN A 479 -12.66 6.02 -12.43
N HIS A 480 -12.44 6.84 -13.44
CA HIS A 480 -12.44 6.43 -14.86
C HIS A 480 -13.74 5.79 -15.32
N ARG A 481 -14.88 6.40 -14.93
CA ARG A 481 -16.21 6.13 -15.49
C ARG A 481 -16.64 7.22 -16.48
N VAL A 482 -15.90 8.36 -16.50
CA VAL A 482 -16.12 9.52 -17.39
C VAL A 482 -14.87 9.84 -18.17
N VAL A 483 -13.74 10.02 -17.50
CA VAL A 483 -12.45 10.36 -18.12
C VAL A 483 -11.68 9.07 -18.43
N PRO A 484 -11.36 8.78 -19.71
CA PRO A 484 -10.62 7.56 -20.04
C PRO A 484 -9.15 7.62 -19.59
N PRO A 485 -8.52 6.48 -19.27
CA PRO A 485 -7.08 6.40 -19.04
C PRO A 485 -6.31 6.84 -20.29
N PHE A 486 -5.40 7.80 -20.15
CA PHE A 486 -4.71 8.42 -21.28
C PHE A 486 -3.68 7.49 -21.95
N GLY A 487 -3.52 7.64 -23.27
CA GLY A 487 -2.40 7.10 -24.03
C GLY A 487 -1.24 8.09 -24.10
N VAL A 488 -0.05 7.62 -24.45
CA VAL A 488 1.19 8.41 -24.55
C VAL A 488 1.79 8.30 -25.95
N ASP A 489 2.47 9.34 -26.43
CA ASP A 489 3.23 9.39 -27.67
C ASP A 489 2.42 8.98 -28.93
N GLY A 490 1.14 9.38 -28.97
CA GLY A 490 0.20 9.04 -30.05
C GLY A 490 -0.58 7.75 -29.86
N GLY A 491 -0.40 7.07 -28.74
CA GLY A 491 -1.26 5.94 -28.32
C GLY A 491 -2.67 6.41 -27.95
N ALA A 492 -3.67 5.58 -28.22
CA ALA A 492 -5.06 5.86 -27.89
C ALA A 492 -5.34 5.65 -26.39
N PRO A 493 -6.33 6.34 -25.80
CA PRO A 493 -6.77 6.05 -24.45
C PRO A 493 -7.37 4.66 -24.32
N GLY A 494 -7.35 4.11 -23.11
CA GLY A 494 -8.08 2.90 -22.74
C GLY A 494 -9.59 3.17 -22.64
N GLU A 495 -10.40 2.10 -22.58
CA GLU A 495 -11.84 2.24 -22.33
C GLU A 495 -12.13 2.53 -20.86
N ILE A 496 -13.16 3.35 -20.64
CA ILE A 496 -13.70 3.63 -19.30
C ILE A 496 -14.36 2.40 -18.68
N GLY A 497 -14.43 2.37 -17.35
CA GLY A 497 -15.20 1.38 -16.61
C GLY A 497 -16.71 1.66 -16.61
N ARG A 498 -17.52 0.68 -16.21
CA ARG A 498 -18.98 0.78 -16.08
C ARG A 498 -19.45 -0.03 -14.89
N ASN A 499 -20.51 0.44 -14.23
CA ASN A 499 -21.12 -0.26 -13.09
C ASN A 499 -22.65 -0.29 -13.27
N TRP A 500 -23.27 -1.43 -12.99
CA TRP A 500 -24.72 -1.55 -12.96
C TRP A 500 -25.17 -2.69 -12.05
N VAL A 501 -26.46 -2.67 -11.71
CA VAL A 501 -27.14 -3.77 -11.04
C VAL A 501 -28.18 -4.38 -11.98
N GLU A 502 -28.18 -5.68 -12.10
CA GLU A 502 -29.22 -6.48 -12.70
C GLU A 502 -30.12 -6.97 -11.58
N ARG A 503 -31.35 -6.44 -11.52
CA ARG A 503 -32.34 -6.82 -10.51
C ARG A 503 -32.94 -8.20 -10.81
N ALA A 504 -33.40 -8.88 -9.77
CA ALA A 504 -34.02 -10.20 -9.90
C ALA A 504 -35.26 -10.21 -10.84
N ASP A 505 -35.90 -9.06 -11.03
CA ASP A 505 -37.04 -8.88 -11.95
C ASP A 505 -36.63 -8.63 -13.42
N GLY A 506 -35.31 -8.62 -13.70
CA GLY A 506 -34.74 -8.40 -15.04
C GLY A 506 -34.50 -6.92 -15.39
N THR A 507 -34.79 -5.97 -14.50
CA THR A 507 -34.48 -4.56 -14.72
C THR A 507 -32.97 -4.31 -14.52
N ARG A 508 -32.44 -3.28 -15.22
CA ARG A 508 -31.03 -2.85 -15.10
C ARG A 508 -30.96 -1.41 -14.64
N GLU A 509 -30.17 -1.17 -13.61
CA GLU A 509 -29.87 0.16 -13.06
C GLU A 509 -28.39 0.47 -13.23
N THR A 510 -28.04 1.56 -13.92
CA THR A 510 -26.65 1.96 -14.17
C THR A 510 -26.22 3.02 -13.17
N PHE A 511 -24.97 2.92 -12.70
CA PHE A 511 -24.38 3.82 -11.70
C PHE A 511 -23.07 4.45 -12.18
N GLY A 512 -22.69 5.57 -11.56
CA GLY A 512 -21.44 6.28 -11.81
C GLY A 512 -20.21 5.65 -11.12
N ALA A 513 -19.18 6.45 -10.98
CA ALA A 513 -17.91 6.05 -10.35
C ALA A 513 -18.11 5.72 -8.86
N THR A 514 -18.99 6.46 -8.19
CA THR A 514 -19.33 6.24 -6.78
C THR A 514 -20.83 5.98 -6.64
N CYS A 515 -21.20 4.96 -5.88
CA CYS A 515 -22.60 4.68 -5.58
C CYS A 515 -22.73 3.82 -4.33
N GLU A 516 -23.89 3.95 -3.67
CA GLU A 516 -24.39 3.05 -2.65
C GLU A 516 -25.72 2.46 -3.12
N VAL A 517 -25.87 1.15 -3.04
CA VAL A 517 -27.02 0.43 -3.60
C VAL A 517 -27.55 -0.60 -2.61
N ALA A 518 -28.84 -0.52 -2.29
CA ALA A 518 -29.52 -1.58 -1.55
C ALA A 518 -29.73 -2.78 -2.48
N MET A 519 -29.02 -3.87 -2.22
CA MET A 519 -29.12 -5.15 -2.92
C MET A 519 -30.18 -6.03 -2.27
N ARG A 520 -30.90 -6.78 -3.10
CA ARG A 520 -31.91 -7.79 -2.68
C ARG A 520 -31.38 -9.18 -3.04
N ALA A 521 -31.95 -10.20 -2.41
CA ALA A 521 -31.70 -11.58 -2.82
C ALA A 521 -32.01 -11.79 -4.31
N GLY A 522 -31.05 -12.31 -5.07
CA GLY A 522 -31.15 -12.52 -6.51
C GLY A 522 -30.59 -11.41 -7.39
N ASP A 523 -30.36 -10.20 -6.87
CA ASP A 523 -29.73 -9.11 -7.61
C ASP A 523 -28.23 -9.41 -7.91
N VAL A 524 -27.74 -8.94 -9.05
CA VAL A 524 -26.33 -9.08 -9.45
C VAL A 524 -25.70 -7.69 -9.61
N PHE A 525 -24.63 -7.43 -8.89
CA PHE A 525 -23.80 -6.25 -9.13
C PHE A 525 -22.75 -6.58 -10.19
N VAL A 526 -22.66 -5.76 -11.24
CA VAL A 526 -21.77 -5.97 -12.37
C VAL A 526 -20.80 -4.80 -12.48
N ILE A 527 -19.52 -5.12 -12.61
CA ILE A 527 -18.42 -4.15 -12.71
C ILE A 527 -17.59 -4.50 -13.94
N GLU A 528 -17.52 -3.58 -14.90
CA GLU A 528 -16.51 -3.57 -15.96
C GLU A 528 -15.42 -2.59 -15.55
N THR A 529 -14.19 -3.07 -15.37
CA THR A 529 -13.08 -2.19 -14.95
C THR A 529 -12.48 -1.45 -16.16
N PRO A 530 -11.87 -0.27 -15.94
CA PRO A 530 -11.15 0.44 -16.98
C PRO A 530 -9.95 -0.36 -17.50
N SER A 531 -9.54 -0.07 -18.70
CA SER A 531 -8.35 -0.65 -19.35
C SER A 531 -7.18 0.32 -19.36
N GLY A 532 -5.98 -0.15 -19.72
CA GLY A 532 -4.79 0.69 -19.86
C GLY A 532 -4.75 1.47 -21.16
N GLY A 533 -4.07 2.62 -21.17
CA GLY A 533 -3.77 3.42 -22.37
C GLY A 533 -2.68 2.77 -23.23
N GLY A 534 -2.70 3.03 -24.54
CA GLY A 534 -1.68 2.60 -25.49
C GLY A 534 -0.47 3.53 -25.53
N PHE A 535 0.64 3.07 -26.07
CA PHE A 535 1.87 3.83 -26.23
C PHE A 535 2.34 3.85 -27.70
N GLY A 536 2.72 5.03 -28.20
CA GLY A 536 3.17 5.23 -29.57
C GLY A 536 2.03 5.19 -30.59
N ALA A 537 2.16 5.89 -31.70
CA ALA A 537 1.19 5.83 -32.80
C ALA A 537 1.11 4.39 -33.35
N PRO A 538 -0.11 3.91 -33.73
CA PRO A 538 -0.33 2.57 -34.29
C PRO A 538 0.45 2.29 -35.55
#